data_7b8069519b76a70c41754c9aa10989e0
#
_entry.id   7b8069519b76a70c41754c9aa10989e0
#
_cell.length_a   1.000
_cell.length_b   1.000
_cell.length_c   1.000
_cell.angle_alpha   90.00
_cell.angle_beta   90.00
_cell.angle_gamma   90.00
#
_symmetry.space_group_name_H-M   'P 1'
#
loop_
_entity.id
_entity.type
_entity.pdbx_description
1 polymer ?
#
loop_
_entity_poly.entity_id
_entity_poly.type
_entity_poly.pdbx_seq_one_letter_code
_entity_poly.pdbx_strand_id
1 'polypeptide(L)'
;MPTISNPFVFELPSDESAFTDREALLPVLHSFMRQKGRRVLVHGLRRMGKTSLLQNAGRLSGGVFVFADISTATNLNEVARKLLASAPAEKPALLPKLLKLAEKFLSSFTVSADGVSLSGELRVEEWPKNLGEVLSYLNARACAEGRPWTVCLDEFQDIRLLGGDRAEWQLRGFIQEHRNLNYIFSGSDNRLVKWMGEPDAAFYRQLQLLEVGPIEEGHLARWIEKRARAGGLAAFPHGATIIQRAGPRTGDIVRLAMVCFDLVAAGNVSGENLVQAGVDFIALNQMAPEFVLRWQGLTMSQRMVLRALAEGHPPTAAATLRKFGVRSASSAHAALEAMVQSQILVREKPALIVFDNPFFKRWVAANGVSV
;
A
#
# COMPACT_ATOMS: atom_id res chain seq x y z
N MET A 1 -32.79 -4.64 20.64
CA MET A 1 -31.45 -4.13 20.96
C MET A 1 -30.76 -3.81 19.65
N PRO A 2 -30.02 -2.72 19.50
CA PRO A 2 -29.27 -2.49 18.27
C PRO A 2 -28.31 -3.68 18.07
N THR A 3 -28.22 -4.17 16.84
CA THR A 3 -27.34 -5.26 16.50
C THR A 3 -25.89 -4.76 16.59
N ILE A 4 -25.09 -5.35 17.46
CA ILE A 4 -23.66 -5.04 17.55
C ILE A 4 -23.00 -5.60 16.28
N SER A 5 -22.36 -4.75 15.49
CA SER A 5 -21.67 -5.11 14.27
C SER A 5 -20.32 -4.40 14.22
N ASN A 6 -19.26 -5.15 13.93
CA ASN A 6 -17.92 -4.59 13.86
C ASN A 6 -17.81 -3.58 12.69
N PRO A 7 -17.54 -2.31 12.96
CA PRO A 7 -17.50 -1.28 11.92
C PRO A 7 -16.11 -1.13 11.29
N PHE A 8 -15.10 -1.85 11.77
CA PHE A 8 -13.72 -1.73 11.30
C PHE A 8 -13.46 -2.72 10.17
N VAL A 9 -12.82 -2.24 9.09
CA VAL A 9 -12.40 -3.04 7.94
C VAL A 9 -10.94 -2.70 7.65
N PHE A 10 -10.06 -3.70 7.66
CA PHE A 10 -8.63 -3.50 7.36
C PHE A 10 -8.14 -4.27 6.12
N GLU A 11 -8.90 -5.27 5.67
CA GLU A 11 -8.53 -6.16 4.56
C GLU A 11 -8.77 -5.53 3.19
N LEU A 12 -9.69 -4.59 3.12
CA LEU A 12 -10.04 -3.88 1.90
C LEU A 12 -9.70 -2.39 2.01
N PRO A 13 -9.44 -1.71 0.88
CA PRO A 13 -9.34 -0.26 0.88
C PRO A 13 -10.59 0.37 1.49
N SER A 14 -10.39 1.38 2.35
CA SER A 14 -11.49 2.05 3.02
C SER A 14 -12.42 2.71 2.02
N ASP A 15 -13.71 2.44 2.14
CA ASP A 15 -14.76 3.18 1.44
C ASP A 15 -14.95 4.58 2.05
N GLU A 16 -15.90 5.34 1.52
CA GLU A 16 -16.20 6.69 2.02
C GLU A 16 -16.59 6.71 3.49
N SER A 17 -17.31 5.69 3.95
CA SER A 17 -17.79 5.61 5.33
C SER A 17 -16.68 5.33 6.33
N ALA A 18 -15.65 4.58 5.91
CA ALA A 18 -14.52 4.18 6.72
C ALA A 18 -13.28 5.07 6.54
N PHE A 19 -13.27 5.91 5.50
CA PHE A 19 -12.16 6.82 5.21
C PHE A 19 -12.14 8.00 6.20
N THR A 20 -10.97 8.32 6.74
CA THR A 20 -10.80 9.43 7.67
C THR A 20 -9.46 10.12 7.47
N ASP A 21 -9.41 11.40 7.83
CA ASP A 21 -8.24 12.26 7.89
C ASP A 21 -7.29 12.13 6.68
N ARG A 22 -7.56 12.84 5.68
CA ARG A 22 -6.64 13.10 4.55
C ARG A 22 -7.06 14.42 3.88
N GLU A 23 -7.71 15.29 4.65
CA GLU A 23 -8.23 16.57 4.19
C GLU A 23 -7.14 17.46 3.61
N ALA A 24 -5.89 17.32 4.07
CA ALA A 24 -4.75 18.05 3.50
C ALA A 24 -4.28 17.46 2.15
N LEU A 25 -4.39 16.13 1.96
CA LEU A 25 -3.88 15.45 0.76
C LEU A 25 -4.91 15.37 -0.36
N LEU A 26 -6.20 15.22 -0.04
CA LEU A 26 -7.27 15.11 -1.03
C LEU A 26 -7.34 16.32 -1.98
N PRO A 27 -7.33 17.59 -1.50
CA PRO A 27 -7.32 18.76 -2.40
C PRO A 27 -6.11 18.80 -3.32
N VAL A 28 -4.93 18.38 -2.85
CA VAL A 28 -3.71 18.31 -3.66
C VAL A 28 -3.89 17.30 -4.78
N LEU A 29 -4.38 16.09 -4.47
CA LEU A 29 -4.66 15.06 -5.47
C LEU A 29 -5.76 15.49 -6.43
N HIS A 30 -6.84 16.12 -5.96
CA HIS A 30 -7.91 16.63 -6.82
C HIS A 30 -7.40 17.73 -7.75
N SER A 31 -6.58 18.68 -7.25
CA SER A 31 -5.95 19.71 -8.07
C SER A 31 -5.08 19.08 -9.15
N PHE A 32 -4.30 18.06 -8.80
CA PHE A 32 -3.50 17.28 -9.72
C PHE A 32 -4.35 16.59 -10.80
N MET A 33 -5.42 15.88 -10.40
CA MET A 33 -6.29 15.13 -11.32
C MET A 33 -7.10 16.00 -12.28
N ARG A 34 -7.34 17.26 -11.94
CA ARG A 34 -8.03 18.24 -12.82
C ARG A 34 -7.13 18.83 -13.89
N GLN A 35 -5.82 18.73 -13.75
CA GLN A 35 -4.85 19.18 -14.73
C GLN A 35 -4.64 18.11 -15.81
N LYS A 36 -3.77 18.39 -16.79
CA LYS A 36 -3.42 17.43 -17.85
C LYS A 36 -1.90 17.28 -17.94
N GLY A 37 -1.45 16.06 -18.23
CA GLY A 37 -0.04 15.74 -18.43
C GLY A 37 0.81 15.78 -17.17
N ARG A 38 0.18 15.68 -16.00
CA ARG A 38 0.88 15.71 -14.70
C ARG A 38 1.32 14.31 -14.28
N ARG A 39 2.39 14.25 -13.47
CA ARG A 39 2.95 13.01 -12.93
C ARG A 39 3.29 13.21 -11.46
N VAL A 40 2.82 12.31 -10.61
CA VAL A 40 3.10 12.32 -9.17
C VAL A 40 3.52 10.94 -8.69
N LEU A 41 4.45 10.90 -7.75
CA LEU A 41 4.78 9.73 -6.97
C LEU A 41 4.19 9.89 -5.57
N VAL A 42 3.21 9.06 -5.25
CA VAL A 42 2.60 8.94 -3.92
C VAL A 42 3.36 7.86 -3.15
N HIS A 43 4.06 8.26 -2.12
CA HIS A 43 4.92 7.34 -1.36
C HIS A 43 4.63 7.38 0.15
N GLY A 44 5.10 6.38 0.86
CA GLY A 44 4.94 6.24 2.30
C GLY A 44 5.03 4.77 2.70
N LEU A 45 5.20 4.49 3.97
CA LEU A 45 5.34 3.12 4.47
C LEU A 45 4.14 2.23 4.09
N ARG A 46 4.33 0.93 4.10
CA ARG A 46 3.23 -0.04 3.93
C ARG A 46 2.15 0.19 5.00
N ARG A 47 0.89 -0.07 4.65
CA ARG A 47 -0.28 0.04 5.55
C ARG A 47 -0.58 1.45 6.06
N MET A 48 -0.07 2.51 5.37
CA MET A 48 -0.41 3.91 5.66
C MET A 48 -1.72 4.38 5.00
N GLY A 49 -2.38 3.51 4.22
CA GLY A 49 -3.64 3.84 3.56
C GLY A 49 -3.48 4.56 2.21
N LYS A 50 -2.33 4.39 1.50
CA LYS A 50 -2.11 4.99 0.16
C LYS A 50 -3.17 4.57 -0.84
N THR A 51 -3.40 3.27 -1.01
CA THR A 51 -4.42 2.73 -1.92
C THR A 51 -5.80 3.28 -1.60
N SER A 52 -6.20 3.31 -0.31
CA SER A 52 -7.47 3.90 0.13
C SER A 52 -7.57 5.39 -0.23
N LEU A 53 -6.49 6.16 -0.01
CA LEU A 53 -6.43 7.58 -0.37
C LEU A 53 -6.62 7.77 -1.88
N LEU A 54 -5.91 6.99 -2.71
CA LEU A 54 -5.94 7.11 -4.16
C LEU A 54 -7.29 6.73 -4.75
N GLN A 55 -7.90 5.65 -4.27
CA GLN A 55 -9.23 5.22 -4.71
C GLN A 55 -10.31 6.22 -4.30
N ASN A 56 -10.26 6.75 -3.07
CA ASN A 56 -11.18 7.80 -2.64
C ASN A 56 -10.98 9.11 -3.41
N ALA A 57 -9.73 9.54 -3.62
CA ALA A 57 -9.42 10.71 -4.44
C ALA A 57 -9.94 10.55 -5.89
N GLY A 58 -9.73 9.36 -6.49
CA GLY A 58 -10.23 9.05 -7.83
C GLY A 58 -11.76 9.15 -7.92
N ARG A 59 -12.47 8.53 -6.97
CA ARG A 59 -13.93 8.55 -6.91
C ARG A 59 -14.51 9.96 -6.72
N LEU A 60 -13.87 10.78 -5.88
CA LEU A 60 -14.33 12.12 -5.54
C LEU A 60 -13.83 13.19 -6.52
N SER A 61 -12.91 12.89 -7.44
CA SER A 61 -12.31 13.87 -8.35
C SER A 61 -13.26 14.43 -9.40
N GLY A 62 -14.33 13.69 -9.73
CA GLY A 62 -15.22 13.99 -10.85
C GLY A 62 -14.58 13.74 -12.23
N GLY A 63 -13.31 13.34 -12.29
CA GLY A 63 -12.58 12.94 -13.49
C GLY A 63 -12.70 11.44 -13.78
N VAL A 64 -11.95 10.97 -14.76
CA VAL A 64 -11.78 9.54 -15.00
C VAL A 64 -10.53 9.05 -14.28
N PHE A 65 -10.71 8.02 -13.46
CA PHE A 65 -9.65 7.38 -12.73
C PHE A 65 -9.52 5.92 -13.15
N VAL A 66 -8.38 5.57 -13.72
CA VAL A 66 -8.05 4.22 -14.20
C VAL A 66 -6.99 3.66 -13.28
N PHE A 67 -7.27 2.55 -12.63
CA PHE A 67 -6.43 1.99 -11.55
C PHE A 67 -5.93 0.59 -11.91
N ALA A 68 -4.63 0.35 -11.67
CA ALA A 68 -4.05 -0.99 -11.71
C ALA A 68 -3.09 -1.18 -10.52
N ASP A 69 -3.33 -2.21 -9.72
CA ASP A 69 -2.38 -2.73 -8.75
C ASP A 69 -1.40 -3.65 -9.48
N ILE A 70 -0.13 -3.25 -9.50
CA ILE A 70 0.95 -3.98 -10.18
C ILE A 70 1.31 -5.25 -9.41
N SER A 71 1.26 -5.23 -8.08
CA SER A 71 1.68 -6.35 -7.23
C SER A 71 0.86 -7.63 -7.43
N THR A 72 -0.36 -7.49 -7.92
CA THR A 72 -1.27 -8.61 -8.20
C THR A 72 -1.23 -9.07 -9.66
N ALA A 73 -0.30 -8.54 -10.47
CA ALA A 73 -0.12 -8.95 -11.87
C ALA A 73 1.05 -9.95 -11.99
N THR A 74 0.94 -10.88 -12.92
CA THR A 74 2.00 -11.86 -13.23
C THR A 74 2.98 -11.36 -14.29
N ASN A 75 2.55 -10.39 -15.11
CA ASN A 75 3.34 -9.73 -16.15
C ASN A 75 2.73 -8.39 -16.54
N LEU A 76 3.45 -7.59 -17.34
CA LEU A 76 2.99 -6.25 -17.73
C LEU A 76 1.82 -6.24 -18.73
N ASN A 77 1.57 -7.34 -19.44
CA ASN A 77 0.35 -7.46 -20.26
C ASN A 77 -0.90 -7.58 -19.37
N GLU A 78 -0.77 -8.20 -18.20
CA GLU A 78 -1.85 -8.23 -17.23
C GLU A 78 -2.11 -6.85 -16.63
N VAL A 79 -1.08 -6.03 -16.40
CA VAL A 79 -1.24 -4.62 -16.02
C VAL A 79 -2.00 -3.87 -17.10
N ALA A 80 -1.67 -4.04 -18.38
CA ALA A 80 -2.38 -3.44 -19.50
C ALA A 80 -3.87 -3.85 -19.54
N ARG A 81 -4.18 -5.13 -19.31
CA ARG A 81 -5.57 -5.62 -19.21
C ARG A 81 -6.32 -5.01 -18.04
N LYS A 82 -5.68 -4.90 -16.86
CA LYS A 82 -6.29 -4.25 -15.68
C LYS A 82 -6.62 -2.79 -15.96
N LEU A 83 -5.74 -2.06 -16.64
CA LEU A 83 -6.00 -0.68 -17.04
C LEU A 83 -7.19 -0.57 -17.98
N LEU A 84 -7.29 -1.44 -18.99
CA LEU A 84 -8.46 -1.46 -19.88
C LEU A 84 -9.75 -1.79 -19.13
N ALA A 85 -9.72 -2.80 -18.27
CA ALA A 85 -10.88 -3.23 -17.47
C ALA A 85 -11.33 -2.15 -16.47
N SER A 86 -10.39 -1.35 -15.94
CA SER A 86 -10.68 -0.23 -15.04
C SER A 86 -11.16 1.03 -15.77
N ALA A 87 -10.97 1.12 -17.08
CA ALA A 87 -11.47 2.26 -17.85
C ALA A 87 -13.00 2.23 -17.93
N PRO A 88 -13.69 3.39 -17.85
CA PRO A 88 -15.13 3.42 -17.90
C PRO A 88 -15.66 2.94 -19.25
N ALA A 89 -16.85 2.37 -19.25
CA ALA A 89 -17.56 1.98 -20.47
C ALA A 89 -17.67 3.16 -21.45
N GLU A 90 -17.70 2.85 -22.73
CA GLU A 90 -17.70 3.87 -23.78
C GLU A 90 -19.10 4.47 -23.96
N LYS A 91 -19.13 5.79 -24.17
CA LYS A 91 -20.40 6.46 -24.45
C LYS A 91 -20.84 6.10 -25.88
N PRO A 92 -22.09 5.67 -26.11
CA PRO A 92 -22.57 5.27 -27.43
C PRO A 92 -22.34 6.31 -28.53
N ALA A 93 -22.47 7.59 -28.22
CA ALA A 93 -22.26 8.68 -29.17
C ALA A 93 -20.78 8.82 -29.66
N LEU A 94 -19.83 8.34 -28.88
CA LEU A 94 -18.39 8.38 -29.22
C LEU A 94 -17.88 7.06 -29.78
N LEU A 95 -18.70 6.02 -29.75
CA LEU A 95 -18.32 4.65 -30.10
C LEU A 95 -17.60 4.53 -31.46
N PRO A 96 -18.11 5.08 -32.58
CA PRO A 96 -17.43 4.94 -33.87
C PRO A 96 -16.01 5.56 -33.89
N LYS A 97 -15.82 6.68 -33.14
CA LYS A 97 -14.52 7.33 -33.03
C LYS A 97 -13.58 6.51 -32.15
N LEU A 98 -14.10 5.94 -31.07
CA LEU A 98 -13.33 5.13 -30.12
C LEU A 98 -12.94 3.77 -30.71
N LEU A 99 -13.79 3.15 -31.53
CA LEU A 99 -13.44 1.96 -32.30
C LEU A 99 -12.27 2.21 -33.26
N LYS A 100 -12.30 3.31 -34.02
CA LYS A 100 -11.17 3.70 -34.87
C LYS A 100 -9.87 3.93 -34.09
N LEU A 101 -9.97 4.46 -32.86
CA LEU A 101 -8.80 4.60 -31.98
C LEU A 101 -8.33 3.24 -31.48
N ALA A 102 -9.24 2.34 -31.11
CA ALA A 102 -8.90 0.98 -30.72
C ALA A 102 -8.18 0.24 -31.85
N GLU A 103 -8.70 0.26 -33.07
CA GLU A 103 -8.07 -0.32 -34.27
C GLU A 103 -6.67 0.26 -34.51
N LYS A 104 -6.46 1.55 -34.23
CA LYS A 104 -5.18 2.21 -34.41
C LYS A 104 -4.13 1.82 -33.35
N PHE A 105 -4.55 1.65 -32.09
CA PHE A 105 -3.62 1.51 -30.96
C PHE A 105 -3.57 0.14 -30.34
N LEU A 106 -4.58 -0.72 -30.58
CA LEU A 106 -4.63 -2.06 -30.03
C LEU A 106 -4.47 -3.10 -31.13
N SER A 107 -3.50 -3.97 -30.99
CA SER A 107 -3.23 -5.03 -31.98
C SER A 107 -4.32 -6.10 -32.03
N SER A 108 -5.06 -6.28 -30.94
CA SER A 108 -6.25 -7.15 -30.86
C SER A 108 -7.23 -6.59 -29.81
N PHE A 109 -8.53 -6.62 -30.12
CA PHE A 109 -9.58 -6.24 -29.18
C PHE A 109 -10.90 -6.96 -29.51
N THR A 110 -11.71 -7.17 -28.48
CA THR A 110 -13.06 -7.74 -28.62
C THR A 110 -14.09 -6.72 -28.12
N VAL A 111 -15.17 -6.58 -28.86
CA VAL A 111 -16.31 -5.73 -28.49
C VAL A 111 -17.42 -6.65 -27.96
N SER A 112 -17.80 -6.54 -26.69
CA SER A 112 -18.91 -7.30 -26.12
C SER A 112 -20.25 -6.58 -26.31
N ALA A 113 -21.31 -7.36 -26.59
CA ALA A 113 -22.63 -6.83 -26.97
C ALA A 113 -23.39 -6.12 -25.83
N ASP A 114 -23.02 -6.33 -24.55
CA ASP A 114 -23.76 -5.84 -23.37
C ASP A 114 -23.32 -4.48 -22.84
N GLY A 115 -22.63 -3.72 -23.63
CA GLY A 115 -22.01 -2.47 -23.25
C GLY A 115 -20.54 -2.55 -23.60
N VAL A 116 -20.11 -1.68 -24.48
CA VAL A 116 -18.81 -1.78 -25.11
C VAL A 116 -17.69 -1.65 -24.06
N SER A 117 -17.28 -2.77 -23.51
CA SER A 117 -16.01 -2.91 -22.84
C SER A 117 -15.00 -3.43 -23.87
N LEU A 118 -14.01 -2.63 -24.18
CA LEU A 118 -12.86 -3.08 -24.95
C LEU A 118 -12.01 -3.99 -24.06
N SER A 119 -12.18 -5.30 -24.19
CA SER A 119 -11.25 -6.27 -23.62
C SER A 119 -10.35 -6.74 -24.75
N GLY A 120 -9.10 -6.27 -24.80
CA GLY A 120 -8.14 -6.77 -25.76
C GLY A 120 -7.57 -8.12 -25.31
N GLU A 121 -7.54 -9.12 -26.18
CA GLU A 121 -6.65 -10.26 -26.04
C GLU A 121 -5.22 -9.80 -26.34
N LEU A 122 -4.49 -9.44 -25.29
CA LEU A 122 -3.09 -9.05 -25.42
C LEU A 122 -2.24 -10.32 -25.46
N ARG A 123 -1.46 -10.52 -26.53
CA ARG A 123 -0.55 -11.65 -26.65
C ARG A 123 0.53 -11.54 -25.57
N VAL A 124 0.74 -12.62 -24.83
CA VAL A 124 1.62 -12.66 -23.65
C VAL A 124 3.07 -12.27 -23.96
N GLU A 125 3.53 -12.44 -25.20
CA GLU A 125 4.90 -12.26 -25.62
C GLU A 125 5.25 -10.85 -26.13
N GLU A 126 4.29 -9.93 -26.25
CA GLU A 126 4.48 -8.62 -26.92
C GLU A 126 4.56 -7.41 -25.96
N TRP A 127 4.82 -7.63 -24.68
CA TRP A 127 5.27 -6.52 -23.86
C TRP A 127 6.68 -6.06 -24.33
N PRO A 128 7.04 -4.79 -24.36
CA PRO A 128 6.32 -3.62 -23.81
C PRO A 128 5.28 -3.00 -24.75
N LYS A 129 5.16 -3.47 -25.97
CA LYS A 129 4.28 -2.91 -27.00
C LYS A 129 2.82 -2.83 -26.52
N ASN A 130 2.28 -3.91 -25.95
CA ASN A 130 0.90 -3.97 -25.50
C ASN A 130 0.57 -2.91 -24.42
N LEU A 131 1.45 -2.72 -23.43
CA LEU A 131 1.24 -1.70 -22.40
C LEU A 131 1.31 -0.29 -23.02
N GLY A 132 2.27 -0.06 -23.93
CA GLY A 132 2.40 1.20 -24.66
C GLY A 132 1.17 1.51 -25.52
N GLU A 133 0.63 0.51 -26.23
CA GLU A 133 -0.58 0.64 -27.03
C GLU A 133 -1.80 1.02 -26.18
N VAL A 134 -1.99 0.33 -25.05
CA VAL A 134 -3.09 0.61 -24.10
C VAL A 134 -2.99 2.04 -23.54
N LEU A 135 -1.81 2.45 -23.10
CA LEU A 135 -1.60 3.80 -22.57
C LEU A 135 -1.82 4.87 -23.66
N SER A 136 -1.38 4.61 -24.89
CA SER A 136 -1.61 5.51 -26.04
C SER A 136 -3.10 5.59 -26.40
N TYR A 137 -3.81 4.48 -26.38
CA TYR A 137 -5.26 4.43 -26.55
C TYR A 137 -5.99 5.25 -25.47
N LEU A 138 -5.64 5.07 -24.19
CA LEU A 138 -6.24 5.84 -23.09
C LEU A 138 -5.96 7.36 -23.24
N ASN A 139 -4.76 7.73 -23.67
CA ASN A 139 -4.42 9.13 -23.94
C ASN A 139 -5.24 9.73 -25.11
N ALA A 140 -5.39 8.97 -26.18
CA ALA A 140 -6.19 9.39 -27.33
C ALA A 140 -7.69 9.50 -26.97
N ARG A 141 -8.17 8.58 -26.14
CA ARG A 141 -9.53 8.60 -25.60
C ARG A 141 -9.78 9.80 -24.70
N ALA A 142 -8.88 10.10 -23.77
CA ALA A 142 -8.95 11.29 -22.92
C ALA A 142 -8.99 12.60 -23.76
N CYS A 143 -8.20 12.65 -24.84
CA CYS A 143 -8.24 13.77 -25.80
C CYS A 143 -9.60 13.87 -26.48
N ALA A 144 -10.15 12.73 -26.95
CA ALA A 144 -11.44 12.69 -27.66
C ALA A 144 -12.61 13.08 -26.75
N GLU A 145 -12.57 12.75 -25.48
CA GLU A 145 -13.58 13.10 -24.48
C GLU A 145 -13.42 14.54 -23.95
N GLY A 146 -12.30 15.18 -24.16
CA GLY A 146 -12.03 16.57 -23.77
C GLY A 146 -11.82 16.79 -22.28
N ARG A 147 -11.81 15.72 -21.45
CA ARG A 147 -11.66 15.77 -19.99
C ARG A 147 -10.37 15.10 -19.52
N PRO A 148 -9.81 15.50 -18.38
CA PRO A 148 -8.61 14.86 -17.85
C PRO A 148 -8.91 13.43 -17.39
N TRP A 149 -7.98 12.53 -17.69
CA TRP A 149 -7.95 11.17 -17.19
C TRP A 149 -6.70 10.97 -16.33
N THR A 150 -6.83 10.17 -15.29
CA THR A 150 -5.71 9.82 -14.41
C THR A 150 -5.51 8.32 -14.40
N VAL A 151 -4.33 7.87 -14.80
CA VAL A 151 -3.87 6.48 -14.69
C VAL A 151 -3.08 6.34 -13.39
N CYS A 152 -3.49 5.44 -12.53
CA CYS A 152 -2.81 5.11 -11.28
C CYS A 152 -2.22 3.70 -11.37
N LEU A 153 -0.90 3.62 -11.17
CA LEU A 153 -0.14 2.38 -11.06
C LEU A 153 0.29 2.23 -9.60
N ASP A 154 -0.44 1.40 -8.86
CA ASP A 154 -0.16 1.14 -7.44
C ASP A 154 0.89 0.03 -7.27
N GLU A 155 1.64 0.07 -6.16
CA GLU A 155 2.80 -0.79 -5.86
C GLU A 155 3.84 -0.79 -7.00
N PHE A 156 4.16 0.42 -7.50
CA PHE A 156 4.99 0.65 -8.70
C PHE A 156 6.40 0.08 -8.59
N GLN A 157 6.92 -0.17 -7.38
CA GLN A 157 8.22 -0.82 -7.21
C GLN A 157 8.29 -2.22 -7.86
N ASP A 158 7.15 -2.88 -8.07
CA ASP A 158 7.10 -4.23 -8.64
C ASP A 158 7.21 -4.24 -10.17
N ILE A 159 7.24 -3.07 -10.82
CA ILE A 159 7.35 -2.98 -12.28
C ILE A 159 8.59 -3.69 -12.85
N ARG A 160 9.71 -3.65 -12.12
CA ARG A 160 10.94 -4.36 -12.54
C ARG A 160 10.83 -5.87 -12.43
N LEU A 161 10.05 -6.37 -11.45
CA LEU A 161 9.79 -7.81 -11.32
C LEU A 161 9.01 -8.34 -12.52
N LEU A 162 8.13 -7.51 -13.09
CA LEU A 162 7.24 -7.88 -14.19
C LEU A 162 7.85 -7.63 -15.57
N GLY A 163 8.68 -6.60 -15.71
CA GLY A 163 9.15 -6.11 -17.00
C GLY A 163 10.68 -6.02 -17.15
N GLY A 164 11.44 -6.49 -16.14
CA GLY A 164 12.90 -6.45 -16.14
C GLY A 164 13.49 -5.09 -15.75
N ASP A 165 14.82 -5.00 -15.71
CA ASP A 165 15.59 -3.88 -15.16
C ASP A 165 15.38 -2.53 -15.88
N ARG A 166 14.82 -2.54 -17.08
CA ARG A 166 14.55 -1.32 -17.86
C ARG A 166 13.07 -1.01 -18.03
N ALA A 167 12.19 -1.68 -17.29
CA ALA A 167 10.74 -1.52 -17.43
C ALA A 167 10.27 -0.07 -17.24
N GLU A 168 10.85 0.65 -16.27
CA GLU A 168 10.53 2.06 -16.05
C GLU A 168 11.00 2.99 -17.17
N TRP A 169 12.12 2.68 -17.83
CA TRP A 169 12.61 3.44 -18.98
C TRP A 169 11.70 3.26 -20.19
N GLN A 170 11.24 2.03 -20.42
CA GLN A 170 10.29 1.70 -21.47
C GLN A 170 8.95 2.39 -21.22
N LEU A 171 8.45 2.32 -19.97
CA LEU A 171 7.23 3.03 -19.57
C LEU A 171 7.38 4.53 -19.78
N ARG A 172 8.51 5.14 -19.36
CA ARG A 172 8.78 6.56 -19.63
C ARG A 172 8.71 6.88 -21.10
N GLY A 173 9.31 6.05 -21.98
CA GLY A 173 9.27 6.21 -23.42
C GLY A 173 7.84 6.32 -23.96
N PHE A 174 6.91 5.54 -23.42
CA PHE A 174 5.50 5.61 -23.81
C PHE A 174 4.80 6.86 -23.30
N ILE A 175 5.01 7.21 -22.03
CA ILE A 175 4.19 8.25 -21.37
C ILE A 175 4.72 9.66 -21.57
N GLN A 176 5.95 9.85 -22.03
CA GLN A 176 6.55 11.19 -22.16
C GLN A 176 5.79 12.11 -23.11
N GLU A 177 5.10 11.58 -24.11
CA GLU A 177 4.32 12.32 -25.09
C GLU A 177 2.84 12.46 -24.73
N HIS A 178 2.40 11.79 -23.65
CA HIS A 178 1.00 11.81 -23.23
C HIS A 178 0.64 13.11 -22.52
N ARG A 179 -0.12 13.95 -23.20
CA ARG A 179 -0.51 15.29 -22.70
C ARG A 179 -1.92 15.34 -22.09
N ASN A 180 -2.73 14.31 -22.30
CA ASN A 180 -4.12 14.27 -21.83
C ASN A 180 -4.32 13.30 -20.64
N LEU A 181 -3.29 12.51 -20.32
CA LEU A 181 -3.26 11.63 -19.15
C LEU A 181 -2.42 12.23 -18.03
N ASN A 182 -2.92 12.13 -16.82
CA ASN A 182 -2.13 12.24 -15.60
C ASN A 182 -1.67 10.85 -15.16
N TYR A 183 -0.52 10.78 -14.53
CA TYR A 183 0.02 9.52 -14.00
C TYR A 183 0.27 9.65 -12.51
N ILE A 184 -0.29 8.72 -11.74
CA ILE A 184 0.03 8.50 -10.34
C ILE A 184 0.79 7.19 -10.24
N PHE A 185 2.02 7.26 -9.75
CA PHE A 185 2.78 6.11 -9.30
C PHE A 185 2.65 6.04 -7.80
N SER A 186 2.32 4.88 -7.25
CA SER A 186 2.23 4.70 -5.81
C SER A 186 3.12 3.55 -5.37
N GLY A 187 3.76 3.69 -4.22
CA GLY A 187 4.59 2.63 -3.70
C GLY A 187 4.89 2.75 -2.22
N SER A 188 5.16 1.60 -1.63
CA SER A 188 5.36 1.44 -0.18
C SER A 188 6.83 1.29 0.22
N ASP A 189 7.74 1.26 -0.74
CA ASP A 189 9.16 1.08 -0.49
C ASP A 189 9.89 2.44 -0.51
N ASN A 190 10.60 2.76 0.57
CA ASN A 190 11.46 3.95 0.63
C ASN A 190 12.56 3.92 -0.44
N ARG A 191 12.94 2.72 -0.90
CA ARG A 191 13.87 2.56 -2.03
C ARG A 191 13.28 3.10 -3.34
N LEU A 192 11.96 3.09 -3.50
CA LEU A 192 11.30 3.65 -4.67
C LEU A 192 11.59 5.15 -4.82
N VAL A 193 11.48 5.91 -3.74
CA VAL A 193 11.79 7.36 -3.76
C VAL A 193 13.27 7.59 -4.10
N LYS A 194 14.18 6.83 -3.47
CA LYS A 194 15.60 6.88 -3.77
C LYS A 194 15.86 6.50 -5.22
N TRP A 195 15.35 5.37 -5.65
CA TRP A 195 15.53 4.84 -7.00
C TRP A 195 14.96 5.78 -8.09
N MET A 196 13.80 6.42 -7.87
CA MET A 196 13.25 7.38 -8.83
C MET A 196 13.87 8.79 -8.73
N GLY A 197 14.57 9.08 -7.64
CA GLY A 197 15.24 10.35 -7.38
C GLY A 197 16.71 10.41 -7.80
N GLU A 198 17.33 9.29 -8.16
CA GLU A 198 18.73 9.24 -8.60
C GLU A 198 18.91 9.93 -9.98
N PRO A 199 20.06 10.59 -10.24
CA PRO A 199 20.27 11.37 -11.48
C PRO A 199 20.12 10.57 -12.76
N ASP A 200 20.40 9.27 -12.72
CA ASP A 200 20.28 8.31 -13.82
C ASP A 200 18.96 7.52 -13.80
N ALA A 201 18.01 7.89 -12.95
CA ALA A 201 16.70 7.26 -12.91
C ALA A 201 15.80 7.69 -14.08
N ALA A 202 14.93 6.80 -14.53
CA ALA A 202 14.02 7.05 -15.64
C ALA A 202 13.16 8.30 -15.45
N PHE A 203 12.70 8.56 -14.23
CA PHE A 203 11.80 9.67 -13.90
C PHE A 203 12.46 10.80 -13.10
N TYR A 204 13.79 10.87 -13.09
CA TYR A 204 14.51 11.92 -12.37
C TYR A 204 13.97 13.31 -12.69
N ARG A 205 13.62 14.07 -11.64
CA ARG A 205 13.03 15.43 -11.71
C ARG A 205 11.74 15.55 -12.55
N GLN A 206 11.06 14.45 -12.86
CA GLN A 206 9.83 14.48 -13.65
C GLN A 206 8.56 14.22 -12.83
N LEU A 207 8.73 13.90 -11.56
CA LEU A 207 7.63 13.57 -10.66
C LEU A 207 7.51 14.60 -9.54
N GLN A 208 6.27 14.98 -9.25
CA GLN A 208 5.95 15.63 -7.99
C GLN A 208 5.88 14.56 -6.90
N LEU A 209 6.54 14.77 -5.77
CA LEU A 209 6.47 13.83 -4.64
C LEU A 209 5.33 14.21 -3.72
N LEU A 210 4.57 13.22 -3.28
CA LEU A 210 3.49 13.35 -2.28
C LEU A 210 3.66 12.25 -1.25
N GLU A 211 4.04 12.64 -0.04
CA GLU A 211 4.21 11.71 1.07
C GLU A 211 2.89 11.44 1.79
N VAL A 212 2.60 10.16 2.05
CA VAL A 212 1.49 9.71 2.89
C VAL A 212 2.06 9.25 4.23
N GLY A 213 2.10 10.17 5.18
CA GLY A 213 2.53 9.93 6.54
C GLY A 213 1.44 9.33 7.45
N PRO A 214 1.72 9.16 8.75
CA PRO A 214 0.73 8.74 9.73
C PRO A 214 -0.43 9.73 9.84
N ILE A 215 -1.57 9.24 10.27
CA ILE A 215 -2.71 10.08 10.66
C ILE A 215 -2.40 10.69 12.03
N GLU A 216 -2.87 11.92 12.27
CA GLU A 216 -2.72 12.59 13.56
C GLU A 216 -3.39 11.74 14.66
N GLU A 217 -2.63 11.47 15.74
CA GLU A 217 -3.02 10.49 16.76
C GLU A 217 -4.34 10.82 17.44
N GLY A 218 -4.55 12.09 17.82
CA GLY A 218 -5.77 12.53 18.50
C GLY A 218 -7.00 12.45 17.57
N HIS A 219 -6.82 12.74 16.28
CA HIS A 219 -7.88 12.56 15.29
C HIS A 219 -8.25 11.08 15.15
N LEU A 220 -7.25 10.23 14.97
CA LEU A 220 -7.45 8.80 14.77
C LEU A 220 -8.05 8.12 16.03
N ALA A 221 -7.64 8.52 17.22
CA ALA A 221 -8.21 8.03 18.47
C ALA A 221 -9.72 8.35 18.56
N ARG A 222 -10.10 9.61 18.32
CA ARG A 222 -11.51 10.01 18.28
C ARG A 222 -12.31 9.27 17.20
N TRP A 223 -11.73 9.05 16.04
CA TRP A 223 -12.36 8.31 14.96
C TRP A 223 -12.62 6.85 15.36
N ILE A 224 -11.63 6.16 15.97
CA ILE A 224 -11.78 4.79 16.48
C ILE A 224 -12.93 4.72 17.48
N GLU A 225 -12.97 5.61 18.45
CA GLU A 225 -14.00 5.62 19.50
C GLU A 225 -15.40 5.93 18.94
N LYS A 226 -15.49 6.90 18.02
CA LYS A 226 -16.76 7.25 17.33
C LYS A 226 -17.27 6.05 16.52
N ARG A 227 -16.36 5.36 15.82
CA ARG A 227 -16.70 4.24 14.97
C ARG A 227 -17.17 3.03 15.80
N ALA A 228 -16.48 2.71 16.89
CA ALA A 228 -16.91 1.67 17.81
C ALA A 228 -18.31 1.90 18.38
N ARG A 229 -18.62 3.16 18.73
CA ARG A 229 -19.98 3.53 19.15
C ARG A 229 -21.01 3.36 18.04
N ALA A 230 -20.67 3.72 16.81
CA ALA A 230 -21.54 3.49 15.65
C ALA A 230 -21.80 1.99 15.39
N GLY A 231 -20.84 1.12 15.75
CA GLY A 231 -21.00 -0.33 15.73
C GLY A 231 -21.82 -0.92 16.87
N GLY A 232 -22.36 -0.08 17.77
CA GLY A 232 -23.27 -0.52 18.86
C GLY A 232 -22.63 -0.65 20.24
N LEU A 233 -21.34 -0.32 20.42
CA LEU A 233 -20.72 -0.30 21.74
C LEU A 233 -21.07 1.01 22.48
N ALA A 234 -21.52 0.90 23.75
CA ALA A 234 -21.87 2.07 24.55
C ALA A 234 -20.65 2.98 24.85
N ALA A 235 -19.50 2.38 25.10
CA ALA A 235 -18.23 3.08 25.32
C ALA A 235 -17.05 2.26 24.77
N PHE A 236 -16.06 2.95 24.25
CA PHE A 236 -14.81 2.34 23.75
C PHE A 236 -13.63 3.33 23.89
N PRO A 237 -13.18 3.64 25.11
CA PRO A 237 -12.17 4.66 25.37
C PRO A 237 -10.73 4.12 25.20
N HIS A 238 -10.49 3.38 24.11
CA HIS A 238 -9.21 2.67 23.89
C HIS A 238 -8.42 3.21 22.69
N GLY A 239 -8.89 4.25 22.00
CA GLY A 239 -8.30 4.76 20.76
C GLY A 239 -6.80 5.08 20.90
N ALA A 240 -6.43 5.87 21.91
CA ALA A 240 -5.04 6.26 22.14
C ALA A 240 -4.13 5.06 22.46
N THR A 241 -4.61 4.14 23.32
CA THR A 241 -3.84 2.94 23.70
C THR A 241 -3.65 2.00 22.50
N ILE A 242 -4.67 1.86 21.63
CA ILE A 242 -4.57 1.08 20.39
C ILE A 242 -3.50 1.66 19.48
N ILE A 243 -3.47 2.98 19.27
CA ILE A 243 -2.48 3.67 18.44
C ILE A 243 -1.07 3.45 19.00
N GLN A 244 -0.89 3.63 20.30
CA GLN A 244 0.39 3.41 20.97
C GLN A 244 0.92 1.97 20.80
N ARG A 245 0.04 0.98 20.82
CA ARG A 245 0.41 -0.45 20.74
C ARG A 245 0.59 -0.96 19.32
N ALA A 246 -0.17 -0.46 18.36
CA ALA A 246 -0.09 -0.86 16.95
C ALA A 246 0.96 -0.08 16.15
N GLY A 247 1.52 1.00 16.71
CA GLY A 247 2.50 1.86 16.03
C GLY A 247 1.86 2.78 14.99
N PRO A 248 2.65 3.46 14.15
CA PRO A 248 2.12 4.56 13.34
C PRO A 248 1.31 4.12 12.11
N ARG A 249 1.26 2.82 11.79
CA ARG A 249 0.62 2.33 10.56
C ARG A 249 -0.88 2.20 10.72
N THR A 250 -1.62 2.96 9.92
CA THR A 250 -3.08 2.99 9.95
C THR A 250 -3.70 1.59 9.83
N GLY A 251 -3.20 0.74 8.94
CA GLY A 251 -3.71 -0.63 8.77
C GLY A 251 -3.54 -1.50 10.01
N ASP A 252 -2.41 -1.40 10.73
CA ASP A 252 -2.18 -2.17 11.95
C ASP A 252 -3.05 -1.64 13.12
N ILE A 253 -3.23 -0.32 13.19
CA ILE A 253 -4.11 0.33 14.15
C ILE A 253 -5.57 -0.13 13.95
N VAL A 254 -6.06 -0.10 12.70
CA VAL A 254 -7.44 -0.54 12.39
C VAL A 254 -7.63 -2.02 12.65
N ARG A 255 -6.65 -2.88 12.33
CA ARG A 255 -6.68 -4.31 12.67
C ARG A 255 -6.81 -4.52 14.18
N LEU A 256 -6.01 -3.81 14.99
CA LEU A 256 -6.09 -3.93 16.44
C LEU A 256 -7.43 -3.41 16.97
N ALA A 257 -7.93 -2.30 16.44
CA ALA A 257 -9.25 -1.78 16.80
C ALA A 257 -10.38 -2.77 16.50
N MET A 258 -10.31 -3.43 15.33
CA MET A 258 -11.27 -4.48 14.94
C MET A 258 -11.27 -5.64 15.94
N VAL A 259 -10.11 -6.17 16.28
CA VAL A 259 -10.00 -7.28 17.23
C VAL A 259 -10.45 -6.87 18.64
N CYS A 260 -10.06 -5.68 19.10
CA CYS A 260 -10.52 -5.16 20.39
C CYS A 260 -12.04 -4.98 20.42
N PHE A 261 -12.65 -4.53 19.33
CA PHE A 261 -14.10 -4.42 19.21
C PHE A 261 -14.78 -5.79 19.38
N ASP A 262 -14.29 -6.81 18.67
CA ASP A 262 -14.85 -8.16 18.72
C ASP A 262 -14.71 -8.79 20.14
N LEU A 263 -13.57 -8.56 20.81
CA LEU A 263 -13.37 -9.05 22.19
C LEU A 263 -14.36 -8.41 23.18
N VAL A 264 -14.66 -7.12 23.03
CA VAL A 264 -15.67 -6.44 23.85
C VAL A 264 -17.07 -6.92 23.51
N ALA A 265 -17.41 -7.03 22.23
CA ALA A 265 -18.72 -7.45 21.76
C ALA A 265 -19.05 -8.89 22.20
N ALA A 266 -18.04 -9.76 22.26
CA ALA A 266 -18.16 -11.13 22.78
C ALA A 266 -18.19 -11.22 24.32
N GLY A 267 -17.97 -10.11 25.03
CA GLY A 267 -17.91 -10.09 26.49
C GLY A 267 -16.69 -10.78 27.12
N ASN A 268 -15.67 -11.07 26.29
CA ASN A 268 -14.51 -11.86 26.71
C ASN A 268 -13.49 -11.06 27.53
N VAL A 269 -13.27 -9.80 27.19
CA VAL A 269 -12.28 -8.93 27.84
C VAL A 269 -12.77 -7.49 27.84
N SER A 270 -12.48 -6.77 28.93
CA SER A 270 -12.80 -5.35 29.08
C SER A 270 -11.72 -4.64 29.90
N GLY A 271 -11.77 -3.29 29.92
CA GLY A 271 -10.87 -2.47 30.74
C GLY A 271 -9.43 -2.41 30.21
N GLU A 272 -8.48 -2.24 31.11
CA GLU A 272 -7.07 -1.96 30.79
C GLU A 272 -6.36 -3.12 30.04
N ASN A 273 -6.82 -4.34 30.20
CA ASN A 273 -6.22 -5.52 29.57
C ASN A 273 -6.68 -5.76 28.13
N LEU A 274 -7.72 -5.06 27.66
CA LEU A 274 -8.32 -5.27 26.35
C LEU A 274 -7.30 -5.16 25.21
N VAL A 275 -6.55 -4.07 25.18
CA VAL A 275 -5.63 -3.80 24.07
C VAL A 275 -4.47 -4.80 24.05
N GLN A 276 -3.97 -5.21 25.24
CA GLN A 276 -2.95 -6.24 25.33
C GLN A 276 -3.50 -7.60 24.86
N ALA A 277 -4.71 -7.96 25.26
CA ALA A 277 -5.36 -9.19 24.78
C ALA A 277 -5.55 -9.17 23.24
N GLY A 278 -5.92 -8.01 22.67
CA GLY A 278 -6.00 -7.85 21.22
C GLY A 278 -4.66 -8.04 20.52
N VAL A 279 -3.59 -7.43 21.05
CA VAL A 279 -2.23 -7.63 20.52
C VAL A 279 -1.81 -9.09 20.60
N ASP A 280 -2.08 -9.77 21.71
CA ASP A 280 -1.75 -11.18 21.90
C ASP A 280 -2.55 -12.07 20.96
N PHE A 281 -3.84 -11.80 20.79
CA PHE A 281 -4.69 -12.53 19.85
C PHE A 281 -4.19 -12.43 18.41
N ILE A 282 -3.82 -11.23 17.94
CA ILE A 282 -3.27 -11.05 16.62
C ILE A 282 -1.93 -11.78 16.49
N ALA A 283 -1.01 -11.54 17.42
CA ALA A 283 0.35 -12.04 17.35
C ALA A 283 0.45 -13.55 17.47
N LEU A 284 -0.29 -14.15 18.44
CA LEU A 284 -0.13 -15.54 18.83
C LEU A 284 -1.15 -16.49 18.19
N ASN A 285 -2.21 -15.94 17.57
CA ASN A 285 -3.24 -16.74 16.89
C ASN A 285 -3.38 -16.36 15.40
N GLN A 286 -3.82 -15.12 15.08
CA GLN A 286 -4.13 -14.78 13.70
C GLN A 286 -2.91 -14.78 12.77
N MET A 287 -1.79 -14.20 13.21
CA MET A 287 -0.57 -14.06 12.40
C MET A 287 0.53 -15.06 12.78
N ALA A 288 0.32 -15.92 13.75
CA ALA A 288 1.33 -16.87 14.20
C ALA A 288 1.90 -17.75 13.08
N PRO A 289 1.10 -18.31 12.15
CA PRO A 289 1.65 -19.14 11.06
C PRO A 289 2.59 -18.33 10.14
N GLU A 290 2.24 -17.10 9.80
CA GLU A 290 3.11 -16.20 9.00
C GLU A 290 4.42 -15.90 9.74
N PHE A 291 4.33 -15.65 11.05
CA PHE A 291 5.49 -15.30 11.85
C PHE A 291 6.43 -16.51 12.07
N VAL A 292 5.91 -17.72 12.18
CA VAL A 292 6.72 -18.95 12.21
C VAL A 292 7.53 -19.09 10.91
N LEU A 293 6.88 -18.95 9.75
CA LEU A 293 7.57 -19.04 8.45
C LEU A 293 8.65 -17.96 8.31
N ARG A 294 8.31 -16.71 8.68
CA ARG A 294 9.26 -15.59 8.67
C ARG A 294 10.44 -15.85 9.60
N TRP A 295 10.20 -16.37 10.79
CA TRP A 295 11.23 -16.73 11.76
C TRP A 295 12.15 -17.84 11.25
N GLN A 296 11.60 -18.88 10.65
CA GLN A 296 12.35 -20.00 10.07
C GLN A 296 13.30 -19.55 8.96
N GLY A 297 12.92 -18.54 8.17
CA GLY A 297 13.77 -17.95 7.13
C GLY A 297 14.95 -17.11 7.64
N LEU A 298 15.04 -16.83 8.96
CA LEU A 298 16.09 -16.01 9.55
C LEU A 298 17.33 -16.83 9.93
N THR A 299 18.50 -16.22 9.76
CA THR A 299 19.76 -16.77 10.30
C THR A 299 19.76 -16.70 11.82
N MET A 300 20.60 -17.54 12.45
CA MET A 300 20.74 -17.53 13.92
C MET A 300 21.11 -16.14 14.46
N SER A 301 22.03 -15.43 13.81
CA SER A 301 22.43 -14.07 14.22
C SER A 301 21.25 -13.08 14.15
N GLN A 302 20.43 -13.16 13.09
CA GLN A 302 19.22 -12.32 12.98
C GLN A 302 18.19 -12.63 14.07
N ARG A 303 17.96 -13.92 14.39
CA ARG A 303 17.06 -14.32 15.47
C ARG A 303 17.51 -13.79 16.83
N MET A 304 18.81 -13.89 17.13
CA MET A 304 19.37 -13.37 18.39
C MET A 304 19.22 -11.86 18.50
N VAL A 305 19.49 -11.12 17.41
CA VAL A 305 19.32 -9.66 17.36
C VAL A 305 17.85 -9.26 17.52
N LEU A 306 16.92 -9.96 16.85
CA LEU A 306 15.48 -9.70 17.01
C LEU A 306 14.99 -9.95 18.43
N ARG A 307 15.47 -11.01 19.08
CA ARG A 307 15.15 -11.26 20.50
C ARG A 307 15.62 -10.12 21.39
N ALA A 308 16.86 -9.68 21.21
CA ALA A 308 17.39 -8.54 21.95
C ALA A 308 16.52 -7.28 21.78
N LEU A 309 16.14 -6.96 20.53
CA LEU A 309 15.26 -5.83 20.24
C LEU A 309 13.85 -6.00 20.81
N ALA A 310 13.28 -7.22 20.76
CA ALA A 310 11.95 -7.49 21.28
C ALA A 310 11.87 -7.29 22.81
N GLU A 311 12.95 -7.65 23.52
CA GLU A 311 13.10 -7.44 24.95
C GLU A 311 13.56 -6.00 25.33
N GLY A 312 13.74 -5.12 24.34
CA GLY A 312 14.13 -3.72 24.58
C GLY A 312 15.62 -3.52 24.85
N HIS A 313 16.49 -4.46 24.51
CA HIS A 313 17.92 -4.35 24.67
C HIS A 313 18.58 -3.73 23.42
N PRO A 314 19.58 -2.81 23.58
CA PRO A 314 20.38 -2.32 22.48
C PRO A 314 21.17 -3.46 21.82
N PRO A 315 20.93 -3.83 20.55
CA PRO A 315 21.42 -5.09 19.98
C PRO A 315 22.94 -5.12 19.76
N THR A 316 23.62 -3.97 19.80
CA THR A 316 25.07 -3.85 19.60
C THR A 316 25.85 -3.67 20.91
N ALA A 317 25.19 -3.49 22.04
CA ALA A 317 25.84 -3.32 23.35
C ALA A 317 26.53 -4.62 23.79
N ALA A 318 27.77 -4.50 24.35
CA ALA A 318 28.55 -5.67 24.75
C ALA A 318 27.84 -6.63 25.74
N ALA A 319 27.02 -6.08 26.66
CA ALA A 319 26.24 -6.86 27.58
C ALA A 319 25.12 -7.65 26.84
N THR A 320 24.46 -7.01 25.86
CA THR A 320 23.42 -7.63 25.02
C THR A 320 24.00 -8.72 24.14
N LEU A 321 25.15 -8.48 23.51
CA LEU A 321 25.84 -9.49 22.68
C LEU A 321 26.13 -10.75 23.48
N ARG A 322 26.63 -10.61 24.71
CA ARG A 322 26.86 -11.76 25.60
C ARG A 322 25.56 -12.46 26.03
N LYS A 323 24.54 -11.66 26.44
CA LYS A 323 23.26 -12.21 26.92
C LYS A 323 22.56 -13.05 25.84
N PHE A 324 22.57 -12.57 24.59
CA PHE A 324 21.86 -13.21 23.49
C PHE A 324 22.74 -14.07 22.58
N GLY A 325 24.02 -14.23 22.90
CA GLY A 325 24.93 -15.07 22.13
C GLY A 325 25.30 -14.52 20.75
N VAL A 326 25.19 -13.22 20.53
CA VAL A 326 25.59 -12.58 19.26
C VAL A 326 27.11 -12.48 19.20
N ARG A 327 27.74 -12.96 18.13
CA ARG A 327 29.18 -13.15 18.02
C ARG A 327 30.00 -11.86 18.20
N SER A 328 29.54 -10.75 17.60
CA SER A 328 30.21 -9.45 17.62
C SER A 328 29.28 -8.31 17.27
N ALA A 329 29.69 -7.08 17.57
CA ALA A 329 28.95 -5.87 17.16
C ALA A 329 28.83 -5.74 15.64
N SER A 330 29.87 -6.12 14.88
CA SER A 330 29.83 -6.12 13.42
C SER A 330 28.81 -7.13 12.86
N SER A 331 28.73 -8.33 13.46
CA SER A 331 27.70 -9.33 13.11
C SER A 331 26.29 -8.82 13.42
N ALA A 332 26.11 -8.14 14.56
CA ALA A 332 24.82 -7.51 14.89
C ALA A 332 24.43 -6.42 13.88
N HIS A 333 25.38 -5.55 13.49
CA HIS A 333 25.12 -4.52 12.47
C HIS A 333 24.76 -5.14 11.12
N ALA A 334 25.48 -6.14 10.65
CA ALA A 334 25.18 -6.84 9.40
C ALA A 334 23.77 -7.48 9.44
N ALA A 335 23.41 -8.09 10.57
CA ALA A 335 22.07 -8.66 10.76
C ALA A 335 20.99 -7.58 10.74
N LEU A 336 21.21 -6.43 11.41
CA LEU A 336 20.28 -5.29 11.40
C LEU A 336 20.06 -4.75 9.98
N GLU A 337 21.13 -4.50 9.23
CA GLU A 337 21.04 -3.96 7.86
C GLU A 337 20.29 -4.95 6.94
N ALA A 338 20.62 -6.24 7.00
CA ALA A 338 19.92 -7.26 6.23
C ALA A 338 18.41 -7.31 6.56
N MET A 339 18.03 -7.16 7.84
CA MET A 339 16.64 -7.13 8.26
C MET A 339 15.91 -5.83 7.92
N VAL A 340 16.62 -4.70 7.83
CA VAL A 340 16.08 -3.45 7.29
C VAL A 340 15.86 -3.58 5.78
N GLN A 341 16.80 -4.19 5.05
CA GLN A 341 16.65 -4.44 3.61
C GLN A 341 15.48 -5.37 3.29
N SER A 342 15.24 -6.40 4.13
CA SER A 342 14.11 -7.32 3.98
C SER A 342 12.81 -6.82 4.62
N GLN A 343 12.75 -5.57 5.09
CA GLN A 343 11.58 -4.95 5.69
C GLN A 343 11.02 -5.70 6.93
N ILE A 344 11.86 -6.41 7.66
CA ILE A 344 11.53 -6.98 8.97
C ILE A 344 11.66 -5.90 10.05
N LEU A 345 12.68 -5.06 9.89
CA LEU A 345 12.93 -3.88 10.70
C LEU A 345 12.80 -2.62 9.85
N VAL A 346 12.55 -1.50 10.50
CA VAL A 346 12.53 -0.18 9.87
C VAL A 346 13.42 0.78 10.65
N ARG A 347 14.12 1.66 9.92
CA ARG A 347 14.92 2.74 10.49
C ARG A 347 14.07 3.99 10.59
N GLU A 348 13.57 4.29 11.78
CA GLU A 348 12.76 5.50 12.03
C GLU A 348 13.63 6.76 12.14
N LYS A 349 14.81 6.62 12.71
CA LYS A 349 15.84 7.68 12.86
C LYS A 349 17.21 7.06 12.59
N PRO A 350 18.26 7.85 12.31
CA PRO A 350 19.60 7.32 12.02
C PRO A 350 20.08 6.24 12.99
N ALA A 351 19.78 6.39 14.27
CA ALA A 351 20.20 5.45 15.33
C ALA A 351 19.05 4.57 15.86
N LEU A 352 17.82 4.72 15.39
CA LEU A 352 16.63 4.01 15.90
C LEU A 352 16.11 3.03 14.88
N ILE A 353 16.35 1.75 15.12
CA ILE A 353 15.82 0.63 14.34
C ILE A 353 14.76 -0.08 15.19
N VAL A 354 13.55 -0.25 14.62
CA VAL A 354 12.41 -0.86 15.29
C VAL A 354 11.79 -1.96 14.41
N PHE A 355 10.95 -2.80 14.99
CA PHE A 355 10.18 -3.77 14.22
C PHE A 355 9.23 -3.06 13.24
N ASP A 356 9.20 -3.54 12.00
CA ASP A 356 8.22 -3.09 11.00
C ASP A 356 6.79 -3.44 11.41
N ASN A 357 6.60 -4.59 12.05
CA ASN A 357 5.32 -5.09 12.52
C ASN A 357 5.34 -5.24 14.04
N PRO A 358 4.48 -4.50 14.79
CA PRO A 358 4.44 -4.56 16.25
C PRO A 358 3.95 -5.94 16.78
N PHE A 359 3.10 -6.63 16.00
CA PHE A 359 2.64 -7.96 16.35
C PHE A 359 3.74 -9.01 16.19
N PHE A 360 4.62 -8.86 15.21
CA PHE A 360 5.80 -9.71 15.08
C PHE A 360 6.77 -9.50 16.25
N LYS A 361 6.96 -8.25 16.70
CA LYS A 361 7.72 -7.97 17.94
C LYS A 361 7.16 -8.76 19.13
N ARG A 362 5.83 -8.71 19.31
CA ARG A 362 5.16 -9.43 20.41
C ARG A 362 5.32 -10.95 20.30
N TRP A 363 5.18 -11.47 19.06
CA TRP A 363 5.38 -12.89 18.79
C TRP A 363 6.81 -13.36 19.13
N VAL A 364 7.83 -12.59 18.69
CA VAL A 364 9.25 -12.86 18.99
C VAL A 364 9.50 -12.85 20.50
N ALA A 365 8.94 -11.88 21.24
CA ALA A 365 9.07 -11.81 22.67
C ALA A 365 8.45 -13.04 23.40
N ALA A 366 7.37 -13.60 22.84
CA ALA A 366 6.70 -14.76 23.42
C ALA A 366 7.35 -16.10 23.03
N ASN A 367 7.82 -16.26 21.79
CA ASN A 367 8.19 -17.56 21.20
C ASN A 367 9.67 -17.66 20.79
N GLY A 368 10.41 -16.55 20.76
CA GLY A 368 11.79 -16.51 20.24
C GLY A 368 12.82 -17.39 20.99
N VAL A 369 12.43 -18.05 22.06
CA VAL A 369 13.27 -18.98 22.85
C VAL A 369 13.03 -20.44 22.45
N SER A 370 11.83 -20.76 21.96
CA SER A 370 11.32 -22.12 21.85
C SER A 370 11.23 -22.65 20.41
N VAL A 371 11.57 -21.84 19.39
CA VAL A 371 11.42 -22.23 17.97
C VAL A 371 12.75 -22.13 17.21
#